data_22adb121c494e79dd47c446f44d8e97c
#
_entry.id   22adb121c494e79dd47c446f44d8e97c
#
_cell.length_a   1.000
_cell.length_b   1.000
_cell.length_c   1.000
_cell.angle_alpha   90.00
_cell.angle_beta   90.00
_cell.angle_gamma   90.00
#
_symmetry.space_group_name_H-M   'P 1'
#
loop_
_entity.id
_entity.type
_entity.pdbx_description
1 polymer ?
#
loop_
_entity_poly.entity_id
_entity_poly.type
_entity_poly.pdbx_seq_one_letter_code
_entity_poly.pdbx_strand_id
1 'polypeptide(L)'
;MLKVGIIGVGSMGTQHFLRLMNKIHGATVTAVSDINEAHAKEVIALYPTVRFIADPIALINDPEVDAVVIVSIDSTHEEYCLEAIKCGKYIFCEKPLATTLEDAKKVVEAEKASGKRLLQIGFMRRFDKSYAEAKRKIDNGDIGKVVLVRSYTQDPRSTIESTLKFAPHS
;
A
#
# COMPACT_ATOMS: atom_id res chain seq x y z
N MET A 1 3.68 -12.13 -16.23
CA MET A 1 2.83 -11.96 -15.04
C MET A 1 3.68 -11.25 -14.01
N LEU A 2 3.21 -10.14 -13.44
CA LEU A 2 3.95 -9.37 -12.44
C LEU A 2 4.03 -10.16 -11.12
N LYS A 3 5.24 -10.39 -10.62
CA LYS A 3 5.49 -11.12 -9.37
C LYS A 3 5.49 -10.13 -8.20
N VAL A 4 4.60 -10.31 -7.26
CA VAL A 4 4.35 -9.36 -6.16
C VAL A 4 4.81 -9.96 -4.83
N GLY A 5 5.56 -9.18 -4.07
CA GLY A 5 5.83 -9.42 -2.66
C GLY A 5 4.91 -8.56 -1.79
N ILE A 6 4.38 -9.10 -0.70
CA ILE A 6 3.54 -8.34 0.25
C ILE A 6 4.24 -8.26 1.59
N ILE A 7 4.39 -7.05 2.11
CA ILE A 7 4.96 -6.78 3.44
C ILE A 7 3.82 -6.35 4.37
N GLY A 8 3.53 -7.17 5.36
CA GLY A 8 2.35 -7.04 6.23
C GLY A 8 1.13 -7.75 5.65
N VAL A 9 0.73 -8.86 6.24
CA VAL A 9 -0.48 -9.63 5.89
C VAL A 9 -1.51 -9.62 7.02
N GLY A 10 -1.56 -8.54 7.79
CA GLY A 10 -2.65 -8.26 8.72
C GLY A 10 -4.00 -8.10 8.00
N SER A 11 -4.97 -7.44 8.61
CA SER A 11 -6.33 -7.32 8.05
C SER A 11 -6.36 -6.79 6.62
N MET A 12 -5.71 -5.65 6.34
CA MET A 12 -5.68 -5.08 4.98
C MET A 12 -4.76 -5.86 4.03
N GLY A 13 -3.58 -6.28 4.51
CA GLY A 13 -2.66 -7.06 3.67
C GLY A 13 -3.24 -8.39 3.21
N THR A 14 -3.97 -9.09 4.06
CA THR A 14 -4.72 -10.30 3.67
C THR A 14 -5.77 -9.99 2.58
N GLN A 15 -6.45 -8.85 2.66
CA GLN A 15 -7.39 -8.43 1.63
C GLN A 15 -6.68 -8.17 0.28
N HIS A 16 -5.52 -7.50 0.30
CA HIS A 16 -4.71 -7.29 -0.91
C HIS A 16 -4.21 -8.62 -1.46
N PHE A 17 -3.72 -9.51 -0.60
CA PHE A 17 -3.28 -10.86 -0.97
C PHE A 17 -4.39 -11.62 -1.72
N LEU A 18 -5.57 -11.72 -1.11
CA LEU A 18 -6.70 -12.45 -1.71
C LEU A 18 -7.19 -11.82 -3.02
N ARG A 19 -7.15 -10.50 -3.15
CA ARG A 19 -7.51 -9.83 -4.41
C ARG A 19 -6.50 -10.11 -5.52
N LEU A 20 -5.21 -10.04 -5.21
CA LEU A 20 -4.13 -10.33 -6.17
C LEU A 20 -4.17 -11.80 -6.63
N MET A 21 -4.39 -12.73 -5.70
CA MET A 21 -4.42 -14.16 -6.03
C MET A 21 -5.68 -14.58 -6.79
N ASN A 22 -6.85 -13.98 -6.50
CA ASN A 22 -8.12 -14.53 -6.95
C ASN A 22 -8.92 -13.63 -7.89
N LYS A 23 -8.58 -12.33 -8.03
CA LYS A 23 -9.43 -11.36 -8.76
C LYS A 23 -8.68 -10.51 -9.77
N ILE A 24 -7.37 -10.35 -9.63
CA ILE A 24 -6.57 -9.48 -10.49
C ILE A 24 -5.81 -10.34 -11.50
N HIS A 25 -6.00 -10.05 -12.78
CA HIS A 25 -5.26 -10.71 -13.85
C HIS A 25 -3.96 -9.95 -14.15
N GLY A 26 -2.90 -10.67 -14.47
CA GLY A 26 -1.61 -10.10 -14.85
C GLY A 26 -0.62 -9.92 -13.69
N ALA A 27 -1.05 -10.15 -12.43
CA ALA A 27 -0.18 -10.16 -11.27
C ALA A 27 -0.44 -11.41 -10.41
N THR A 28 0.56 -11.83 -9.66
CA THR A 28 0.46 -12.93 -8.69
C THR A 28 1.36 -12.66 -7.50
N VAL A 29 0.98 -13.10 -6.31
CA VAL A 29 1.85 -13.02 -5.13
C VAL A 29 2.82 -14.19 -5.13
N THR A 30 4.11 -13.90 -4.97
CA THR A 30 5.19 -14.91 -4.91
C THR A 30 5.84 -15.00 -3.54
N ALA A 31 5.74 -13.94 -2.73
CA ALA A 31 6.29 -13.91 -1.39
C ALA A 31 5.47 -13.02 -0.46
N VAL A 32 5.46 -13.36 0.83
CA VAL A 32 4.91 -12.53 1.90
C VAL A 32 5.90 -12.41 3.04
N SER A 33 5.86 -11.27 3.74
CA SER A 33 6.60 -11.02 4.97
C SER A 33 5.65 -10.45 6.01
N ASP A 34 5.76 -10.90 7.24
CA ASP A 34 5.02 -10.36 8.39
C ASP A 34 5.80 -10.65 9.67
N ILE A 35 5.68 -9.77 10.65
CA ILE A 35 6.27 -9.96 11.98
C ILE A 35 5.63 -11.18 12.70
N ASN A 36 4.37 -11.46 12.41
CA ASN A 36 3.65 -12.64 12.89
C ASN A 36 3.75 -13.78 11.84
N GLU A 37 4.85 -14.51 11.89
CA GLU A 37 5.12 -15.64 11.00
C GLU A 37 4.00 -16.68 10.97
N ALA A 38 3.43 -17.01 12.15
CA ALA A 38 2.36 -18.01 12.25
C ALA A 38 1.13 -17.57 11.45
N HIS A 39 0.70 -16.32 11.62
CA HIS A 39 -0.39 -15.76 10.85
C HIS A 39 -0.10 -15.68 9.35
N ALA A 40 1.11 -15.25 8.98
CA ALA A 40 1.50 -15.22 7.57
C ALA A 40 1.42 -16.60 6.91
N LYS A 41 1.90 -17.63 7.60
CA LYS A 41 1.81 -19.02 7.13
C LYS A 41 0.36 -19.53 7.02
N GLU A 42 -0.54 -19.10 7.92
CA GLU A 42 -1.97 -19.40 7.80
C GLU A 42 -2.57 -18.76 6.56
N VAL A 43 -2.25 -17.48 6.28
CA VAL A 43 -2.76 -16.75 5.11
C VAL A 43 -2.37 -17.42 3.80
N ILE A 44 -1.14 -17.94 3.71
CA ILE A 44 -0.64 -18.58 2.48
C ILE A 44 -0.84 -20.10 2.44
N ALA A 45 -1.45 -20.72 3.45
CA ALA A 45 -1.55 -22.17 3.58
C ALA A 45 -2.15 -22.88 2.35
N LEU A 46 -3.09 -22.23 1.66
CA LEU A 46 -3.73 -22.74 0.44
C LEU A 46 -2.99 -22.37 -0.85
N TYR A 47 -1.85 -21.70 -0.75
CA TYR A 47 -1.09 -21.17 -1.88
C TYR A 47 0.38 -21.66 -1.83
N PRO A 48 0.64 -22.92 -2.15
CA PRO A 48 1.95 -23.57 -1.93
C PRO A 48 3.10 -22.94 -2.75
N THR A 49 2.79 -22.12 -3.74
CA THR A 49 3.80 -21.39 -4.55
C THR A 49 4.24 -20.09 -3.91
N VAL A 50 3.54 -19.62 -2.87
CA VAL A 50 3.87 -18.39 -2.16
C VAL A 50 4.84 -18.69 -1.03
N ARG A 51 5.97 -17.98 -1.02
CA ARG A 51 7.02 -18.13 0.01
C ARG A 51 6.79 -17.17 1.17
N PHE A 52 7.09 -17.62 2.37
CA PHE A 52 7.27 -16.74 3.52
C PHE A 52 8.73 -16.33 3.61
N ILE A 53 9.00 -15.03 3.72
CA ILE A 53 10.33 -14.43 3.91
C ILE A 53 10.26 -13.57 5.17
N ALA A 54 10.96 -13.96 6.22
CA ALA A 54 10.86 -13.31 7.53
C ALA A 54 11.34 -11.86 7.51
N ASP A 55 12.42 -11.57 6.76
CA ASP A 55 12.99 -10.23 6.63
C ASP A 55 12.33 -9.49 5.44
N PRO A 56 11.61 -8.37 5.69
CA PRO A 56 11.00 -7.57 4.63
C PRO A 56 12.03 -6.96 3.66
N ILE A 57 13.22 -6.64 4.12
CA ILE A 57 14.30 -6.13 3.27
C ILE A 57 14.79 -7.23 2.32
N ALA A 58 14.93 -8.45 2.80
CA ALA A 58 15.25 -9.60 1.95
C ALA A 58 14.15 -9.86 0.91
N LEU A 59 12.88 -9.69 1.26
CA LEU A 59 11.77 -9.80 0.31
C LEU A 59 11.86 -8.71 -0.78
N ILE A 60 12.16 -7.46 -0.42
CA ILE A 60 12.32 -6.35 -1.38
C ILE A 60 13.47 -6.64 -2.35
N ASN A 61 14.58 -7.18 -1.83
CA ASN A 61 15.78 -7.48 -2.62
C ASN A 61 15.67 -8.80 -3.40
N ASP A 62 14.61 -9.59 -3.22
CA ASP A 62 14.44 -10.86 -3.90
C ASP A 62 14.30 -10.65 -5.43
N PRO A 63 15.14 -11.30 -6.26
CA PRO A 63 15.05 -11.18 -7.73
C PRO A 63 13.77 -11.78 -8.31
N GLU A 64 13.06 -12.64 -7.57
CA GLU A 64 11.76 -13.21 -7.96
C GLU A 64 10.57 -12.29 -7.62
N VAL A 65 10.82 -11.07 -7.14
CA VAL A 65 9.82 -10.05 -6.84
C VAL A 65 10.01 -8.86 -7.77
N ASP A 66 9.00 -8.50 -8.56
CA ASP A 66 9.01 -7.35 -9.46
C ASP A 66 8.42 -6.10 -8.80
N ALA A 67 7.44 -6.31 -7.92
CA ALA A 67 6.70 -5.25 -7.24
C ALA A 67 6.47 -5.60 -5.77
N VAL A 68 6.39 -4.58 -4.92
CA VAL A 68 6.08 -4.75 -3.50
C VAL A 68 4.79 -4.02 -3.12
N VAL A 69 3.99 -4.67 -2.29
CA VAL A 69 2.80 -4.10 -1.65
C VAL A 69 3.11 -3.96 -0.16
N ILE A 70 3.26 -2.71 0.30
CA ILE A 70 3.64 -2.36 1.68
C ILE A 70 2.36 -2.04 2.45
N VAL A 71 2.02 -2.88 3.42
CA VAL A 71 0.81 -2.81 4.26
C VAL A 71 1.17 -3.10 5.72
N SER A 72 2.41 -2.87 6.06
CA SER A 72 2.96 -2.99 7.41
C SER A 72 2.50 -1.82 8.30
N ILE A 73 3.05 -1.71 9.49
CA ILE A 73 2.81 -0.53 10.33
C ILE A 73 3.42 0.72 9.67
N ASP A 74 2.72 1.84 9.73
CA ASP A 74 3.03 3.10 9.05
C ASP A 74 4.44 3.64 9.32
N SER A 75 4.99 3.40 10.51
CA SER A 75 6.38 3.78 10.86
C SER A 75 7.47 3.08 10.02
N THR A 76 7.13 2.01 9.31
CA THR A 76 8.09 1.27 8.47
C THR A 76 7.96 1.59 6.97
N HIS A 77 6.95 2.36 6.58
CA HIS A 77 6.66 2.64 5.17
C HIS A 77 7.80 3.39 4.47
N GLU A 78 8.40 4.40 5.14
CA GLU A 78 9.54 5.14 4.60
C GLU A 78 10.69 4.22 4.23
N GLU A 79 11.15 3.41 5.20
CA GLU A 79 12.29 2.50 5.04
C GLU A 79 12.09 1.55 3.86
N TYR A 80 10.92 0.90 3.82
CA TYR A 80 10.63 -0.09 2.77
C TYR A 80 10.42 0.55 1.40
N CYS A 81 9.82 1.74 1.34
CA CYS A 81 9.71 2.50 0.10
C CYS A 81 11.07 2.91 -0.43
N LEU A 82 11.96 3.42 0.41
CA LEU A 82 13.32 3.84 0.02
C LEU A 82 14.14 2.65 -0.51
N GLU A 83 14.10 1.51 0.17
CA GLU A 83 14.81 0.32 -0.31
C GLU A 83 14.23 -0.20 -1.63
N ALA A 84 12.90 -0.22 -1.78
CA ALA A 84 12.26 -0.66 -3.00
C ALA A 84 12.57 0.28 -4.19
N ILE A 85 12.63 1.60 -3.98
CA ILE A 85 13.06 2.58 -4.99
C ILE A 85 14.51 2.32 -5.41
N LYS A 86 15.40 2.11 -4.46
CA LYS A 86 16.82 1.78 -4.70
C LYS A 86 16.97 0.52 -5.55
N CYS A 87 16.15 -0.50 -5.29
CA CYS A 87 16.11 -1.75 -6.07
C CYS A 87 15.35 -1.61 -7.40
N GLY A 88 14.74 -0.47 -7.68
CA GLY A 88 13.96 -0.22 -8.90
C GLY A 88 12.67 -1.04 -8.99
N LYS A 89 12.12 -1.49 -7.86
CA LYS A 89 10.86 -2.23 -7.79
C LYS A 89 9.67 -1.30 -7.93
N TYR A 90 8.56 -1.80 -8.50
CA TYR A 90 7.28 -1.11 -8.40
C TYR A 90 6.73 -1.22 -6.97
N ILE A 91 6.08 -0.16 -6.49
CA ILE A 91 5.65 -0.02 -5.11
C ILE A 91 4.19 0.39 -5.05
N PHE A 92 3.37 -0.39 -4.36
CA PHE A 92 2.11 0.06 -3.81
C PHE A 92 2.29 0.16 -2.29
N CYS A 93 2.15 1.36 -1.74
CA CYS A 93 2.25 1.59 -0.31
C CYS A 93 0.89 2.05 0.23
N GLU A 94 0.42 1.42 1.30
CA GLU A 94 -0.77 1.88 2.02
C GLU A 94 -0.52 3.27 2.64
N LYS A 95 -1.61 3.95 2.88
CA LYS A 95 -1.57 5.25 3.57
C LYS A 95 -1.34 5.06 5.09
N PRO A 96 -0.65 6.01 5.76
CA PRO A 96 0.07 7.16 5.20
C PRO A 96 1.39 6.73 4.57
N LEU A 97 1.96 7.54 3.67
CA LEU A 97 3.27 7.26 3.06
C LEU A 97 4.38 7.18 4.10
N ALA A 98 4.31 8.04 5.10
CA ALA A 98 5.23 8.09 6.24
C ALA A 98 4.53 8.77 7.41
N THR A 99 5.13 8.70 8.60
CA THR A 99 4.59 9.30 9.83
C THR A 99 4.93 10.78 9.98
N THR A 100 5.93 11.27 9.25
CA THR A 100 6.32 12.69 9.23
C THR A 100 6.35 13.26 7.81
N LEU A 101 6.22 14.58 7.70
CA LEU A 101 6.35 15.28 6.42
C LEU A 101 7.76 15.14 5.83
N GLU A 102 8.78 15.17 6.68
CA GLU A 102 10.18 15.05 6.27
C GLU A 102 10.45 13.70 5.63
N ASP A 103 9.99 12.63 6.25
CA ASP A 103 10.15 11.27 5.74
C ASP A 103 9.37 11.04 4.44
N ALA A 104 8.15 11.58 4.37
CA ALA A 104 7.38 11.56 3.12
C ALA A 104 8.09 12.31 1.98
N LYS A 105 8.72 13.45 2.27
CA LYS A 105 9.54 14.20 1.28
C LYS A 105 10.74 13.37 0.81
N LYS A 106 11.46 12.71 1.72
CA LYS A 106 12.61 11.86 1.35
C LYS A 106 12.22 10.79 0.34
N VAL A 107 11.09 10.10 0.58
CA VAL A 107 10.59 9.07 -0.34
C VAL A 107 10.25 9.67 -1.71
N VAL A 108 9.55 10.81 -1.75
CA VAL A 108 9.19 11.49 -3.01
C VAL A 108 10.42 11.97 -3.76
N GLU A 109 11.42 12.49 -3.07
CA GLU A 109 12.68 12.93 -3.67
C GLU A 109 13.50 11.75 -4.21
N ALA A 110 13.55 10.64 -3.47
CA ALA A 110 14.20 9.41 -3.93
C ALA A 110 13.53 8.86 -5.21
N GLU A 111 12.20 8.84 -5.26
CA GLU A 111 11.48 8.42 -6.47
C GLU A 111 11.80 9.35 -7.65
N LYS A 112 11.76 10.67 -7.47
CA LYS A 112 12.13 11.64 -8.51
C LYS A 112 13.56 11.46 -9.00
N ALA A 113 14.50 11.25 -8.08
CA ALA A 113 15.91 11.01 -8.39
C ALA A 113 16.13 9.72 -9.20
N SER A 114 15.29 8.70 -9.01
CA SER A 114 15.33 7.45 -9.79
C SER A 114 14.99 7.65 -11.27
N GLY A 115 14.36 8.78 -11.64
CA GLY A 115 13.88 9.06 -13.00
C GLY A 115 12.71 8.19 -13.46
N LYS A 116 12.15 7.37 -12.57
CA LYS A 116 11.04 6.45 -12.87
C LYS A 116 9.84 6.76 -11.98
N ARG A 117 8.66 6.42 -12.47
CA ARG A 117 7.45 6.37 -11.66
C ARG A 117 7.28 4.97 -11.10
N LEU A 118 7.67 4.79 -9.83
CA LEU A 118 7.67 3.49 -9.16
C LEU A 118 6.58 3.38 -8.09
N LEU A 119 6.18 4.51 -7.47
CA LEU A 119 5.38 4.54 -6.26
C LEU A 119 3.92 4.92 -6.51
N GLN A 120 3.01 4.08 -6.05
CA GLN A 120 1.58 4.36 -5.92
C GLN A 120 1.16 4.29 -4.46
N ILE A 121 0.56 5.37 -3.93
CA ILE A 121 -0.02 5.39 -2.59
C ILE A 121 -1.47 4.92 -2.62
N GLY A 122 -1.85 4.12 -1.62
CA GLY A 122 -3.19 3.55 -1.45
C GLY A 122 -4.26 4.55 -0.99
N PHE A 123 -4.33 5.74 -1.56
CA PHE A 123 -5.39 6.71 -1.29
C PHE A 123 -6.72 6.24 -1.90
N MET A 124 -7.47 5.42 -1.17
CA MET A 124 -8.67 4.74 -1.65
C MET A 124 -9.70 5.66 -2.28
N ARG A 125 -9.83 6.93 -1.85
CA ARG A 125 -10.80 7.89 -2.39
C ARG A 125 -10.52 8.25 -3.85
N ARG A 126 -9.30 8.10 -4.33
CA ARG A 126 -8.95 8.30 -5.74
C ARG A 126 -9.55 7.22 -6.66
N PHE A 127 -9.89 6.06 -6.09
CA PHE A 127 -10.46 4.91 -6.80
C PHE A 127 -11.96 4.71 -6.53
N ASP A 128 -12.55 5.54 -5.65
CA ASP A 128 -13.99 5.56 -5.39
C ASP A 128 -14.71 6.23 -6.56
N LYS A 129 -15.72 5.54 -7.11
CA LYS A 129 -16.45 6.01 -8.30
C LYS A 129 -17.10 7.37 -8.10
N SER A 130 -17.67 7.62 -6.91
CA SER A 130 -18.35 8.87 -6.60
C SER A 130 -17.39 10.04 -6.54
N TYR A 131 -16.22 9.85 -5.92
CA TYR A 131 -15.16 10.88 -5.88
C TYR A 131 -14.54 11.11 -7.26
N ALA A 132 -14.30 10.07 -8.03
CA ALA A 132 -13.80 10.19 -9.39
C ALA A 132 -14.78 10.95 -10.30
N GLU A 133 -16.08 10.67 -10.19
CA GLU A 133 -17.12 11.36 -10.95
C GLU A 133 -17.26 12.84 -10.51
N ALA A 134 -17.23 13.12 -9.21
CA ALA A 134 -17.22 14.49 -8.71
C ALA A 134 -16.02 15.28 -9.25
N LYS A 135 -14.82 14.69 -9.22
CA LYS A 135 -13.60 15.29 -9.79
C LYS A 135 -13.76 15.56 -11.28
N ARG A 136 -14.26 14.59 -12.04
CA ARG A 136 -14.51 14.73 -13.49
C ARG A 136 -15.44 15.91 -13.80
N LYS A 137 -16.56 16.04 -13.07
CA LYS A 137 -17.51 17.16 -13.24
C LYS A 137 -16.88 18.51 -12.95
N ILE A 138 -16.05 18.58 -11.90
CA ILE A 138 -15.29 19.80 -11.56
C ILE A 138 -14.33 20.18 -12.71
N ASP A 139 -13.54 19.20 -13.19
CA ASP A 139 -12.55 19.41 -14.23
C ASP A 139 -13.17 19.82 -15.57
N ASN A 140 -14.35 19.30 -15.89
CA ASN A 140 -15.11 19.67 -17.09
C ASN A 140 -15.78 21.05 -16.98
N GLY A 141 -15.80 21.66 -15.79
CA GLY A 141 -16.51 22.92 -15.55
C GLY A 141 -18.02 22.79 -15.40
N ASP A 142 -18.55 21.55 -15.24
CA ASP A 142 -20.00 21.27 -15.18
C ASP A 142 -20.71 22.05 -14.04
N ILE A 143 -19.96 22.38 -12.98
CA ILE A 143 -20.49 23.13 -11.82
C ILE A 143 -19.90 24.55 -11.72
N GLY A 144 -19.17 25.02 -12.72
CA GLY A 144 -18.50 26.31 -12.72
C GLY A 144 -17.36 26.38 -11.70
N LYS A 145 -17.09 27.59 -11.19
CA LYS A 145 -16.04 27.82 -10.20
C LYS A 145 -16.44 27.24 -8.84
N VAL A 146 -15.65 26.31 -8.32
CA VAL A 146 -15.83 25.79 -6.95
C VAL A 146 -15.54 26.89 -5.93
N VAL A 147 -16.54 27.22 -5.10
CA VAL A 147 -16.42 28.23 -4.05
C VAL A 147 -16.41 27.65 -2.64
N LEU A 148 -16.94 26.44 -2.47
CA LEU A 148 -16.98 25.73 -1.19
C LEU A 148 -16.97 24.24 -1.41
N VAL A 149 -16.15 23.52 -0.64
CA VAL A 149 -16.18 22.07 -0.53
C VAL A 149 -16.44 21.68 0.92
N ARG A 150 -17.44 20.83 1.15
CA ARG A 150 -17.67 20.21 2.45
C ARG A 150 -17.51 18.71 2.30
N SER A 151 -16.61 18.11 3.10
CA SER A 151 -16.40 16.67 3.15
C SER A 151 -16.60 16.19 4.58
N TYR A 152 -17.42 15.16 4.73
CA TYR A 152 -17.68 14.51 6.01
C TYR A 152 -17.19 13.07 5.93
N THR A 153 -16.30 12.69 6.82
CA THR A 153 -15.85 11.29 6.98
C THR A 153 -16.13 10.87 8.42
N GLN A 154 -16.81 9.75 8.57
CA GLN A 154 -17.16 9.20 9.88
C GLN A 154 -16.83 7.71 9.86
N ASP A 155 -15.98 7.30 10.79
CA ASP A 155 -15.66 5.88 11.01
C ASP A 155 -16.45 5.32 12.20
N PRO A 156 -16.81 4.02 12.16
CA PRO A 156 -17.40 3.35 13.30
C PRO A 156 -16.46 3.41 14.52
N ARG A 157 -17.04 3.50 15.73
CA ARG A 157 -16.28 3.53 16.99
C ARG A 157 -15.28 2.38 17.10
N SER A 158 -15.66 1.19 16.67
CA SER A 158 -14.78 0.01 16.65
C SER A 158 -13.50 0.22 15.82
N THR A 159 -13.58 0.95 14.71
CA THR A 159 -12.42 1.30 13.89
C THR A 159 -11.48 2.25 14.65
N ILE A 160 -12.05 3.25 15.34
CA ILE A 160 -11.27 4.22 16.13
C ILE A 160 -10.52 3.50 17.27
N GLU A 161 -11.22 2.62 18.01
CA GLU A 161 -10.61 1.85 19.10
C GLU A 161 -9.46 0.95 18.60
N SER A 162 -9.61 0.34 17.44
CA SER A 162 -8.56 -0.45 16.80
C SER A 162 -7.38 0.44 16.38
N THR A 163 -7.64 1.57 15.74
CA THR A 163 -6.58 2.50 15.28
C THR A 163 -5.77 3.03 16.46
N LEU A 164 -6.42 3.49 17.53
CA LEU A 164 -5.73 3.97 18.75
C LEU A 164 -4.85 2.92 19.41
N LYS A 165 -5.19 1.64 19.26
CA LYS A 165 -4.40 0.54 19.81
C LYS A 165 -3.12 0.27 19.03
N PHE A 166 -3.16 0.37 17.69
CA PHE A 166 -2.06 -0.03 16.81
C PHE A 166 -1.30 1.14 16.20
N ALA A 167 -1.92 2.30 16.07
CA ALA A 167 -1.33 3.51 15.52
C ALA A 167 -1.83 4.75 16.28
N PRO A 168 -1.36 4.97 17.52
CA PRO A 168 -1.88 6.01 18.41
C PRO A 168 -1.61 7.45 17.95
N HIS A 169 -0.78 7.62 16.92
CA HIS A 169 -0.38 8.92 16.36
C HIS A 169 -0.86 9.14 14.91
N SER A 170 -1.67 8.22 14.37
CA SER A 170 -2.22 8.31 13.01
C SER A 170 -3.56 9.06 12.95
#